data_0784ec3ac90f026bb416d5e7d319dd68
#
_entry.id   0784ec3ac90f026bb416d5e7d319dd68
#
_cell.length_a   1.000
_cell.length_b   1.000
_cell.length_c   1.000
_cell.angle_alpha   90.00
_cell.angle_beta   90.00
_cell.angle_gamma   90.00
#
_symmetry.space_group_name_H-M   'P 1'
#
loop_
_entity.id
_entity.type
_entity.pdbx_description
1 polymer ?
#
loop_
_entity_poly.entity_id
_entity_poly.type
_entity_poly.pdbx_seq_one_letter_code
_entity_poly.pdbx_strand_id
1 'polypeptide(L)'
;IYHTVDDAVLQVGVGHLEGSSLPVGGSGTHCVLSSHRGLPSAKLFTELARMKKGDVFYLHVYDQVLAYQVDNIAIVEPTDYGLLEIQDGTDLCTLFTCTPYGINTHRLLVRGHRVENVLDEKNLTADAARVNPLVVASIIGLILYGIGYVVYRIKRKGV
;
A
#
# COMPACT_ATOMS: atom_id res chain seq x y z
N ILE A 1 2.90 -2.44 -10.30
CA ILE A 1 1.58 -2.49 -10.99
C ILE A 1 1.77 -3.29 -12.26
N TYR A 2 0.91 -4.28 -12.46
CA TYR A 2 0.88 -5.11 -13.66
C TYR A 2 -0.24 -4.65 -14.60
N HIS A 3 -0.17 -4.99 -15.89
CA HIS A 3 -1.13 -4.50 -16.90
C HIS A 3 -2.40 -5.34 -17.04
N THR A 4 -2.68 -6.25 -16.14
CA THR A 4 -3.89 -7.10 -16.13
C THR A 4 -4.36 -7.34 -14.70
N VAL A 5 -5.61 -7.76 -14.54
CA VAL A 5 -6.21 -8.15 -13.26
C VAL A 5 -6.41 -9.66 -13.16
N ASP A 6 -5.64 -10.45 -13.90
CA ASP A 6 -5.66 -11.90 -13.82
C ASP A 6 -5.33 -12.38 -12.41
N ASP A 7 -5.87 -13.53 -12.02
CA ASP A 7 -5.68 -14.08 -10.67
C ASP A 7 -4.19 -14.25 -10.31
N ALA A 8 -3.36 -14.70 -11.26
CA ALA A 8 -1.92 -14.83 -11.08
C ALA A 8 -1.23 -13.51 -10.70
N VAL A 9 -1.69 -12.38 -11.26
CA VAL A 9 -1.21 -11.03 -10.95
C VAL A 9 -1.69 -10.61 -9.57
N LEU A 10 -2.98 -10.77 -9.30
CA LEU A 10 -3.59 -10.32 -8.05
C LEU A 10 -3.08 -11.10 -6.82
N GLN A 11 -2.54 -12.32 -7.01
CA GLN A 11 -1.86 -13.09 -5.95
C GLN A 11 -0.53 -12.47 -5.48
N VAL A 12 0.13 -11.69 -6.34
CA VAL A 12 1.48 -11.17 -6.07
C VAL A 12 1.56 -9.65 -6.04
N GLY A 13 0.54 -8.94 -6.52
CA GLY A 13 0.64 -7.49 -6.67
C GLY A 13 -0.67 -6.76 -6.95
N VAL A 14 -0.51 -5.61 -7.56
CA VAL A 14 -1.60 -4.73 -7.99
C VAL A 14 -1.73 -4.81 -9.49
N GLY A 15 -2.93 -5.06 -9.99
CA GLY A 15 -3.27 -5.10 -11.40
C GLY A 15 -3.95 -3.82 -11.87
N HIS A 16 -3.66 -3.39 -13.08
CA HIS A 16 -4.37 -2.33 -13.77
C HIS A 16 -5.60 -2.91 -14.47
N LEU A 17 -6.76 -2.33 -14.22
CA LEU A 17 -8.03 -2.77 -14.82
C LEU A 17 -8.06 -2.37 -16.30
N GLU A 18 -8.18 -3.37 -17.18
CA GLU A 18 -8.32 -3.15 -18.62
C GLU A 18 -9.53 -2.26 -18.95
N GLY A 19 -9.37 -1.37 -19.91
CA GLY A 19 -10.38 -0.37 -20.27
C GLY A 19 -10.36 0.91 -19.44
N SER A 20 -9.62 0.96 -18.32
CA SER A 20 -9.33 2.21 -17.61
C SER A 20 -8.06 2.88 -18.15
N SER A 21 -7.82 4.15 -17.79
CA SER A 21 -6.61 4.86 -18.19
C SER A 21 -5.36 4.26 -17.54
N LEU A 22 -4.22 4.32 -18.24
CA LEU A 22 -2.94 3.89 -17.70
C LEU A 22 -2.58 4.69 -16.43
N PRO A 23 -1.82 4.10 -15.48
CA PRO A 23 -1.48 4.73 -14.20
C PRO A 23 -0.36 5.78 -14.33
N VAL A 24 -0.45 6.64 -15.34
CA VAL A 24 0.54 7.70 -15.64
C VAL A 24 0.02 9.10 -15.34
N GLY A 25 -1.25 9.21 -14.94
CA GLY A 25 -1.94 10.47 -14.69
C GLY A 25 -2.22 11.26 -15.95
N GLY A 26 -2.81 12.43 -15.79
CA GLY A 26 -3.12 13.38 -16.85
C GLY A 26 -4.59 13.82 -16.86
N SER A 27 -4.84 14.98 -17.45
CA SER A 27 -6.20 15.52 -17.57
C SER A 27 -7.09 14.62 -18.43
N GLY A 28 -8.31 14.35 -17.99
CA GLY A 28 -9.24 13.46 -18.68
C GLY A 28 -8.86 11.98 -18.54
N THR A 29 -8.22 11.60 -17.43
CA THR A 29 -7.86 10.19 -17.17
C THR A 29 -8.50 9.67 -15.88
N HIS A 30 -8.83 8.39 -15.87
CA HIS A 30 -9.26 7.66 -14.69
C HIS A 30 -8.60 6.28 -14.68
N CYS A 31 -7.55 6.13 -13.88
CA CYS A 31 -6.86 4.86 -13.67
C CYS A 31 -7.57 4.03 -12.61
N VAL A 32 -7.73 2.74 -12.84
CA VAL A 32 -8.30 1.81 -11.85
C VAL A 32 -7.28 0.71 -11.55
N LEU A 33 -6.92 0.61 -10.27
CA LEU A 33 -5.95 -0.35 -9.76
C LEU A 33 -6.64 -1.34 -8.84
N SER A 34 -6.56 -2.63 -9.17
CA SER A 34 -7.19 -3.71 -8.42
C SER A 34 -6.15 -4.54 -7.67
N SER A 35 -6.50 -4.99 -6.49
CA SER A 35 -5.70 -5.96 -5.74
C SER A 35 -6.55 -6.73 -4.74
N HIS A 36 -6.04 -7.88 -4.34
CA HIS A 36 -6.68 -8.69 -3.31
C HIS A 36 -6.66 -8.03 -1.93
N ARG A 37 -7.63 -8.42 -1.13
CA ARG A 37 -7.73 -8.11 0.27
C ARG A 37 -7.72 -9.40 1.08
N GLY A 38 -6.82 -9.47 2.08
CA GLY A 38 -6.82 -10.58 3.04
C GLY A 38 -6.06 -11.83 2.58
N LEU A 39 -5.11 -11.72 1.66
CA LEU A 39 -4.19 -12.81 1.39
C LEU A 39 -3.26 -13.03 2.59
N PRO A 40 -3.07 -14.29 3.05
CA PRO A 40 -2.13 -14.58 4.15
C PRO A 40 -0.68 -14.23 3.81
N SER A 41 -0.32 -14.28 2.52
CA SER A 41 1.04 -14.08 2.00
C SER A 41 1.42 -12.62 1.79
N ALA A 42 0.44 -11.72 1.66
CA ALA A 42 0.71 -10.31 1.33
C ALA A 42 -0.39 -9.38 1.83
N LYS A 43 0.00 -8.21 2.34
CA LYS A 43 -0.96 -7.20 2.83
C LYS A 43 -1.80 -6.60 1.70
N LEU A 44 -1.21 -6.31 0.54
CA LEU A 44 -1.86 -5.70 -0.62
C LEU A 44 -2.89 -4.62 -0.20
N PHE A 45 -4.16 -4.74 -0.64
CA PHE A 45 -5.23 -3.79 -0.29
C PHE A 45 -6.02 -4.15 0.98
N THR A 46 -5.43 -4.96 1.89
CA THR A 46 -6.08 -5.35 3.16
C THR A 46 -6.47 -4.13 4.01
N GLU A 47 -5.62 -3.11 4.06
CA GLU A 47 -5.83 -1.91 4.86
C GLU A 47 -6.65 -0.81 4.13
N LEU A 48 -7.01 -1.02 2.85
CA LEU A 48 -7.71 -0.02 2.04
C LEU A 48 -9.01 0.49 2.70
N ALA A 49 -9.69 -0.38 3.44
CA ALA A 49 -10.93 -0.02 4.15
C ALA A 49 -10.72 0.96 5.32
N ARG A 50 -9.48 1.23 5.72
CA ARG A 50 -9.17 2.21 6.77
C ARG A 50 -8.99 3.62 6.23
N MET A 51 -8.84 3.77 4.93
CA MET A 51 -8.70 5.08 4.29
C MET A 51 -9.96 5.91 4.46
N LYS A 52 -9.76 7.20 4.56
CA LYS A 52 -10.81 8.22 4.75
C LYS A 52 -10.68 9.29 3.67
N LYS A 53 -11.76 10.01 3.42
CA LYS A 53 -11.72 11.22 2.58
C LYS A 53 -10.71 12.20 3.14
N GLY A 54 -9.85 12.72 2.27
CA GLY A 54 -8.73 13.60 2.60
C GLY A 54 -7.39 12.89 2.78
N ASP A 55 -7.36 11.56 3.00
CA ASP A 55 -6.11 10.80 2.99
C ASP A 55 -5.46 10.86 1.60
N VAL A 56 -4.14 10.68 1.55
CA VAL A 56 -3.39 10.73 0.30
C VAL A 56 -2.70 9.39 0.06
N PHE A 57 -2.78 8.91 -1.18
CA PHE A 57 -1.98 7.77 -1.64
C PHE A 57 -1.12 8.15 -2.84
N TYR A 58 -0.11 7.36 -3.11
CA TYR A 58 0.91 7.69 -4.10
C TYR A 58 1.12 6.56 -5.09
N LEU A 59 1.23 6.91 -6.37
CA LEU A 59 1.70 6.01 -7.41
C LEU A 59 3.13 6.39 -7.79
N HIS A 60 4.04 5.44 -7.74
CA HIS A 60 5.41 5.58 -8.23
C HIS A 60 5.47 5.05 -9.65
N VAL A 61 5.72 5.93 -10.60
CA VAL A 61 5.76 5.63 -12.04
C VAL A 61 7.08 6.11 -12.60
N TYR A 62 8.03 5.21 -12.80
CA TYR A 62 9.43 5.52 -13.16
C TYR A 62 10.05 6.50 -12.14
N ASP A 63 10.43 7.69 -12.59
CA ASP A 63 11.03 8.79 -11.81
C ASP A 63 9.99 9.77 -11.25
N GLN A 64 8.71 9.54 -11.49
CA GLN A 64 7.64 10.41 -11.04
C GLN A 64 6.85 9.80 -9.88
N VAL A 65 6.41 10.65 -8.97
CA VAL A 65 5.46 10.31 -7.92
C VAL A 65 4.16 11.07 -8.18
N LEU A 66 3.08 10.32 -8.30
CA LEU A 66 1.74 10.87 -8.52
C LEU A 66 0.97 10.80 -7.21
N ALA A 67 0.61 11.94 -6.63
CA ALA A 67 -0.17 12.03 -5.40
C ALA A 67 -1.67 12.17 -5.71
N TYR A 68 -2.48 11.36 -5.05
CA TYR A 68 -3.94 11.39 -5.16
C TYR A 68 -4.58 11.54 -3.79
N GLN A 69 -5.40 12.55 -3.60
CA GLN A 69 -6.17 12.75 -2.38
C GLN A 69 -7.54 12.10 -2.50
N VAL A 70 -7.90 11.27 -1.53
CA VAL A 70 -9.18 10.56 -1.49
C VAL A 70 -10.34 11.53 -1.41
N ASP A 71 -11.19 11.50 -2.41
CA ASP A 71 -12.41 12.32 -2.52
C ASP A 71 -13.70 11.50 -2.41
N ASN A 72 -13.67 10.22 -2.80
CA ASN A 72 -14.82 9.35 -2.73
C ASN A 72 -14.46 7.94 -2.25
N ILE A 73 -15.32 7.40 -1.38
CA ILE A 73 -15.26 6.01 -0.93
C ILE A 73 -16.66 5.44 -1.09
N ALA A 74 -16.78 4.33 -1.83
CA ALA A 74 -18.05 3.69 -2.13
C ALA A 74 -17.94 2.17 -2.04
N ILE A 75 -19.06 1.54 -1.71
CA ILE A 75 -19.24 0.08 -1.82
C ILE A 75 -20.32 -0.14 -2.88
N VAL A 76 -19.98 -0.90 -3.90
CA VAL A 76 -20.83 -1.13 -5.08
C VAL A 76 -20.97 -2.63 -5.38
N GLU A 77 -21.96 -2.97 -6.18
CA GLU A 77 -22.09 -4.32 -6.74
C GLU A 77 -20.93 -4.64 -7.68
N PRO A 78 -20.56 -5.91 -7.87
CA PRO A 78 -19.43 -6.31 -8.71
C PRO A 78 -19.53 -5.86 -10.18
N THR A 79 -20.73 -5.60 -10.66
CA THR A 79 -21.03 -5.20 -12.04
C THR A 79 -21.31 -3.71 -12.21
N ASP A 80 -21.23 -2.92 -11.13
CA ASP A 80 -21.44 -1.48 -11.17
C ASP A 80 -20.12 -0.75 -11.42
N TYR A 81 -19.95 -0.25 -12.63
CA TYR A 81 -18.77 0.48 -13.08
C TYR A 81 -19.00 1.99 -13.23
N GLY A 82 -20.20 2.51 -12.88
CA GLY A 82 -20.55 3.92 -13.09
C GLY A 82 -19.62 4.92 -12.39
N LEU A 83 -19.02 4.54 -11.26
CA LEU A 83 -18.04 5.39 -10.55
C LEU A 83 -16.62 5.32 -11.13
N LEU A 84 -16.37 4.47 -12.13
CA LEU A 84 -15.06 4.28 -12.75
C LEU A 84 -14.94 5.02 -14.11
N GLU A 85 -15.97 5.72 -14.52
CA GLU A 85 -16.00 6.48 -15.77
C GLU A 85 -14.98 7.62 -15.75
N ILE A 86 -14.42 7.89 -16.93
CA ILE A 86 -13.53 9.04 -17.15
C ILE A 86 -14.36 10.31 -17.06
N GLN A 87 -13.86 11.32 -16.37
CA GLN A 87 -14.47 12.63 -16.25
C GLN A 87 -13.58 13.67 -16.93
N ASP A 88 -14.15 14.43 -17.86
CA ASP A 88 -13.40 15.45 -18.61
C ASP A 88 -12.67 16.43 -17.67
N GLY A 89 -11.41 16.70 -18.01
CA GLY A 89 -10.59 17.67 -17.30
C GLY A 89 -10.07 17.21 -15.93
N THR A 90 -10.42 15.99 -15.47
CA THR A 90 -9.96 15.46 -14.19
C THR A 90 -8.83 14.45 -14.37
N ASP A 91 -8.02 14.27 -13.33
CA ASP A 91 -7.02 13.21 -13.21
C ASP A 91 -7.39 12.38 -11.97
N LEU A 92 -7.97 11.20 -12.20
CA LEU A 92 -8.52 10.34 -11.16
C LEU A 92 -7.78 9.00 -11.10
N CYS A 93 -7.66 8.48 -9.88
CA CYS A 93 -7.22 7.11 -9.64
C CYS A 93 -8.14 6.44 -8.61
N THR A 94 -8.64 5.25 -8.93
CA THR A 94 -9.45 4.44 -8.02
C THR A 94 -8.71 3.17 -7.62
N LEU A 95 -8.57 2.96 -6.31
CA LEU A 95 -8.12 1.71 -5.72
C LEU A 95 -9.35 0.82 -5.50
N PHE A 96 -9.31 -0.40 -6.03
CA PHE A 96 -10.44 -1.31 -6.13
C PHE A 96 -10.14 -2.64 -5.43
N THR A 97 -11.01 -3.10 -4.54
CA THR A 97 -10.85 -4.40 -3.87
C THR A 97 -12.18 -5.03 -3.50
N CYS A 98 -12.15 -6.31 -3.15
CA CYS A 98 -13.34 -7.04 -2.69
C CYS A 98 -13.73 -6.65 -1.26
N THR A 99 -15.03 -6.68 -0.96
CA THR A 99 -15.60 -6.40 0.36
C THR A 99 -16.95 -7.13 0.53
N PRO A 100 -17.45 -7.45 1.75
CA PRO A 100 -16.72 -7.48 3.02
C PRO A 100 -15.56 -8.49 3.05
N TYR A 101 -14.65 -8.33 4.00
CA TYR A 101 -13.50 -9.23 4.15
C TYR A 101 -13.94 -10.70 4.25
N GLY A 102 -13.37 -11.56 3.39
CA GLY A 102 -13.65 -13.00 3.34
C GLY A 102 -14.99 -13.39 2.70
N ILE A 103 -15.95 -12.45 2.52
CA ILE A 103 -17.25 -12.70 1.88
C ILE A 103 -17.20 -12.30 0.40
N ASN A 104 -16.62 -11.14 0.09
CA ASN A 104 -16.28 -10.65 -1.26
C ASN A 104 -17.50 -10.43 -2.20
N THR A 105 -18.69 -10.19 -1.64
CA THR A 105 -19.93 -10.00 -2.42
C THR A 105 -19.97 -8.65 -3.15
N HIS A 106 -19.28 -7.65 -2.66
CA HIS A 106 -19.27 -6.29 -3.18
C HIS A 106 -17.84 -5.84 -3.52
N ARG A 107 -17.71 -4.63 -4.02
CA ARG A 107 -16.43 -3.97 -4.32
C ARG A 107 -16.31 -2.69 -3.51
N LEU A 108 -15.16 -2.52 -2.86
CA LEU A 108 -14.78 -1.27 -2.22
C LEU A 108 -13.97 -0.44 -3.22
N LEU A 109 -14.43 0.76 -3.47
CA LEU A 109 -13.79 1.77 -4.32
C LEU A 109 -13.28 2.90 -3.42
N VAL A 110 -12.00 3.20 -3.51
CA VAL A 110 -11.37 4.38 -2.89
C VAL A 110 -10.81 5.23 -4.00
N ARG A 111 -11.53 6.28 -4.39
CA ARG A 111 -11.14 7.19 -5.46
C ARG A 111 -10.40 8.39 -4.90
N GLY A 112 -9.34 8.78 -5.58
CA GLY A 112 -8.64 10.04 -5.36
C GLY A 112 -8.54 10.86 -6.64
N HIS A 113 -8.52 12.18 -6.46
CA HIS A 113 -8.16 13.14 -7.50
C HIS A 113 -6.70 13.56 -7.34
N ARG A 114 -6.06 13.92 -8.45
CA ARG A 114 -4.68 14.36 -8.48
C ARG A 114 -4.48 15.63 -7.63
N VAL A 115 -3.43 15.62 -6.82
CA VAL A 115 -2.98 16.80 -6.06
C VAL A 115 -1.50 17.05 -6.31
N GLU A 116 -1.03 18.26 -6.03
CA GLU A 116 0.40 18.55 -6.06
C GLU A 116 1.14 17.66 -5.05
N ASN A 117 2.33 17.21 -5.43
CA ASN A 117 3.14 16.40 -4.54
C ASN A 117 3.59 17.23 -3.34
N VAL A 118 2.95 17.03 -2.20
CA VAL A 118 3.33 17.64 -0.90
C VAL A 118 4.45 16.83 -0.24
N LEU A 119 4.99 15.82 -0.92
CA LEU A 119 6.06 15.00 -0.36
C LEU A 119 7.40 15.74 -0.43
N ASP A 120 7.86 16.19 0.72
CA ASP A 120 9.28 16.24 1.01
C ASP A 120 9.83 14.79 0.84
N GLU A 121 10.92 14.60 0.09
CA GLU A 121 11.57 13.29 -0.16
C GLU A 121 11.78 12.42 1.10
N LYS A 122 11.69 13.04 2.28
CA LYS A 122 11.86 12.41 3.59
C LYS A 122 10.72 11.46 4.00
N ASN A 123 9.55 11.53 3.38
CA ASN A 123 8.36 10.75 3.78
C ASN A 123 8.07 9.53 2.90
N LEU A 124 8.85 9.30 1.84
CA LEU A 124 8.69 8.17 0.90
C LEU A 124 8.99 6.79 1.49
N THR A 125 9.48 6.73 2.73
CA THR A 125 9.85 5.46 3.40
C THR A 125 8.92 5.12 4.57
N ALA A 126 7.67 5.57 4.56
CA ALA A 126 6.76 5.43 5.69
C ALA A 126 6.38 3.97 6.05
N ASP A 127 6.59 3.02 5.14
CA ASP A 127 6.32 1.58 5.40
C ASP A 127 7.56 0.76 5.82
N ALA A 128 8.75 1.31 5.71
CA ALA A 128 9.92 0.72 6.35
C ALA A 128 9.87 1.12 7.83
N ALA A 129 9.49 0.20 8.71
CA ALA A 129 9.63 0.40 10.15
C ALA A 129 11.07 0.85 10.43
N ARG A 130 11.27 2.15 10.65
CA ARG A 130 12.59 2.71 10.98
C ARG A 130 12.97 2.16 12.35
N VAL A 131 13.62 1.01 12.33
CA VAL A 131 14.23 0.48 13.54
C VAL A 131 15.36 1.43 13.88
N ASN A 132 15.23 2.14 15.00
CA ASN A 132 16.26 3.07 15.44
C ASN A 132 17.57 2.28 15.64
N PRO A 133 18.65 2.57 14.89
CA PRO A 133 19.89 1.80 14.94
C PRO A 133 20.50 1.78 16.36
N LEU A 134 20.24 2.81 17.18
CA LEU A 134 20.66 2.85 18.58
C LEU A 134 19.93 1.80 19.44
N VAL A 135 18.65 1.54 19.16
CA VAL A 135 17.90 0.50 19.88
C VAL A 135 18.43 -0.88 19.53
N VAL A 136 18.70 -1.14 18.23
CA VAL A 136 19.29 -2.41 17.79
C VAL A 136 20.67 -2.61 18.39
N ALA A 137 21.53 -1.59 18.35
CA ALA A 137 22.86 -1.64 18.94
C ALA A 137 22.83 -1.91 20.47
N SER A 138 21.88 -1.29 21.18
CA SER A 138 21.69 -1.50 22.62
C SER A 138 21.27 -2.93 22.93
N ILE A 139 20.34 -3.50 22.16
CA ILE A 139 19.89 -4.89 22.34
C ILE A 139 21.04 -5.86 22.07
N ILE A 140 21.81 -5.67 20.99
CA ILE A 140 22.97 -6.51 20.66
C ILE A 140 24.03 -6.40 21.79
N GLY A 141 24.31 -5.19 22.29
CA GLY A 141 25.25 -4.97 23.38
C GLY A 141 24.86 -5.69 24.68
N LEU A 142 23.58 -5.67 25.04
CA LEU A 142 23.05 -6.39 26.20
C LEU A 142 23.17 -7.91 26.04
N ILE A 143 22.91 -8.44 24.86
CA ILE A 143 23.07 -9.88 24.58
C ILE A 143 24.54 -10.30 24.71
N LEU A 144 25.46 -9.55 24.11
CA LEU A 144 26.90 -9.84 24.17
C LEU A 144 27.44 -9.74 25.61
N TYR A 145 26.99 -8.73 26.36
CA TYR A 145 27.33 -8.59 27.78
C TYR A 145 26.84 -9.79 28.61
N GLY A 146 25.59 -10.24 28.37
CA GLY A 146 25.01 -11.40 29.03
C GLY A 146 25.80 -12.69 28.76
N ILE A 147 26.16 -12.92 27.49
CA ILE A 147 26.97 -14.08 27.07
C ILE A 147 28.35 -14.00 27.75
N GLY A 148 29.02 -12.86 27.72
CA GLY A 148 30.31 -12.63 28.34
C GLY A 148 30.27 -12.87 29.83
N TYR A 149 29.22 -12.40 30.53
CA TYR A 149 29.02 -12.64 31.96
C TYR A 149 28.82 -14.12 32.29
N VAL A 150 28.04 -14.84 31.51
CA VAL A 150 27.82 -16.29 31.68
C VAL A 150 29.13 -17.06 31.49
N VAL A 151 29.89 -16.76 30.43
CA VAL A 151 31.20 -17.40 30.21
C VAL A 151 32.19 -17.09 31.34
N TYR A 152 32.23 -15.84 31.78
CA TYR A 152 33.05 -15.46 32.96
C TYR A 152 32.66 -16.24 34.22
N ARG A 153 31.39 -16.40 34.50
CA ARG A 153 30.88 -17.14 35.65
C ARG A 153 31.23 -18.63 35.60
N ILE A 154 31.14 -19.25 34.40
CA ILE A 154 31.50 -20.65 34.19
C ILE A 154 33.01 -20.85 34.42
N LYS A 155 33.87 -19.99 33.84
CA LYS A 155 35.32 -20.06 34.06
C LYS A 155 35.70 -19.88 35.51
N ARG A 156 35.01 -19.03 36.28
CA ARG A 156 35.30 -18.79 37.70
C ARG A 156 34.85 -19.93 38.61
N LYS A 157 33.89 -20.75 38.19
CA LYS A 157 33.43 -21.93 38.97
C LYS A 157 34.18 -23.21 38.65
N GLY A 158 34.99 -23.23 37.60
CA GLY A 158 35.76 -24.40 37.12
C GLY A 158 37.22 -24.41 37.60
N VAL A 159 37.58 -23.56 38.61
CA VAL A 159 38.88 -23.57 39.26
C VAL A 159 38.68 -23.99 40.72
#